data_ebb9bbda8cc85c3d42126a1d75c6397d
#
_entry.id   ebb9bbda8cc85c3d42126a1d75c6397d
#
_cell.length_a   1.000
_cell.length_b   1.000
_cell.length_c   1.000
_cell.angle_alpha   90.00
_cell.angle_beta   90.00
_cell.angle_gamma   90.00
#
_symmetry.space_group_name_H-M   'P 1'
#
loop_
_entity.id
_entity.type
_entity.pdbx_description
1 polymer ?
#
loop_
_entity_poly.entity_id
_entity_poly.type
_entity_poly.pdbx_seq_one_letter_code
_entity_poly.pdbx_strand_id
1 'polypeptide(L)'
;PLHARYLKYENVHMPTGNVALSGFRVFGNGDGDVPQTIKGLTVKRDKKDRRNALISWQPEASAYGYNIYYGTAEGKMYNAITVLGQTEYDFRGLDADTDYYFTVEALNENGRSPLCKTTKN
;
A
#
# COMPACT_ATOMS: atom_id res chain seq x y z
N PRO A 1 -25.12 8.78 11.01
CA PRO A 1 -23.82 8.12 11.08
C PRO A 1 -23.85 7.00 12.11
N LEU A 2 -23.26 5.86 11.80
CA LEU A 2 -23.12 4.73 12.72
C LEU A 2 -21.67 4.68 13.20
N HIS A 3 -21.47 4.66 14.52
CA HIS A 3 -20.17 4.39 15.13
C HIS A 3 -20.11 2.92 15.51
N ALA A 4 -19.21 2.17 14.90
CA ALA A 4 -19.05 0.74 15.14
C ALA A 4 -17.59 0.34 15.10
N ARG A 5 -17.15 -0.50 16.05
CA ARG A 5 -15.81 -1.09 16.08
C ARG A 5 -15.76 -2.40 15.31
N TYR A 6 -16.88 -3.11 15.27
CA TYR A 6 -17.00 -4.41 14.60
C TYR A 6 -18.30 -4.44 13.79
N LEU A 7 -18.25 -5.10 12.66
CA LEU A 7 -19.38 -5.40 11.81
C LEU A 7 -19.49 -6.91 11.62
N LYS A 8 -20.68 -7.46 11.79
CA LYS A 8 -20.98 -8.86 11.53
C LYS A 8 -21.99 -8.95 10.41
N TYR A 9 -21.66 -9.71 9.36
CA TYR A 9 -22.63 -10.16 8.39
C TYR A 9 -23.19 -11.52 8.82
N GLU A 10 -24.49 -11.67 8.88
CA GLU A 10 -25.17 -12.91 9.22
C GLU A 10 -26.25 -13.19 8.17
N ASN A 11 -26.17 -14.36 7.56
CA ASN A 11 -27.20 -14.80 6.62
C ASN A 11 -28.30 -15.53 7.37
N VAL A 12 -29.51 -14.97 7.40
CA VAL A 12 -30.65 -15.46 8.18
C VAL A 12 -31.51 -16.43 7.38
N HIS A 13 -31.50 -16.35 6.03
CA HIS A 13 -32.31 -17.20 5.18
C HIS A 13 -31.61 -17.50 3.84
N MET A 14 -31.58 -18.76 3.46
CA MET A 14 -31.02 -19.25 2.20
C MET A 14 -31.97 -20.24 1.54
N PRO A 15 -32.60 -19.85 0.43
CA PRO A 15 -33.54 -20.74 -0.28
C PRO A 15 -32.88 -22.00 -0.85
N THR A 16 -31.59 -21.95 -1.19
CA THR A 16 -30.86 -23.03 -1.86
C THR A 16 -29.88 -23.81 -0.99
N GLY A 17 -29.72 -23.44 0.28
CA GLY A 17 -28.72 -24.05 1.18
C GLY A 17 -27.27 -23.64 0.92
N ASN A 18 -26.97 -22.94 -0.18
CA ASN A 18 -25.64 -22.47 -0.52
C ASN A 18 -25.52 -20.96 -0.35
N VAL A 19 -24.51 -20.51 0.39
CA VAL A 19 -24.17 -19.07 0.48
C VAL A 19 -23.24 -18.70 -0.65
N ALA A 20 -23.62 -17.68 -1.42
CA ALA A 20 -22.74 -17.03 -2.36
C ALA A 20 -22.76 -15.51 -2.09
N LEU A 21 -21.62 -14.96 -1.68
CA LEU A 21 -21.42 -13.54 -1.49
C LEU A 21 -20.26 -13.11 -2.39
N SER A 22 -20.54 -12.33 -3.42
CA SER A 22 -19.53 -11.88 -4.39
C SER A 22 -18.64 -10.74 -3.86
N GLY A 23 -19.05 -10.09 -2.77
CA GLY A 23 -18.26 -9.06 -2.09
C GLY A 23 -19.03 -8.39 -0.97
N PHE A 24 -18.30 -7.95 0.04
CA PHE A 24 -18.81 -7.12 1.12
C PHE A 24 -17.84 -5.97 1.36
N ARG A 25 -18.34 -4.75 1.28
CA ARG A 25 -17.52 -3.54 1.45
C ARG A 25 -18.13 -2.65 2.51
N VAL A 26 -17.28 -2.14 3.38
CA VAL A 26 -17.65 -1.15 4.39
C VAL A 26 -16.87 0.12 4.10
N PHE A 27 -17.57 1.24 4.11
CA PHE A 27 -16.98 2.56 3.92
C PHE A 27 -17.20 3.37 5.19
N GLY A 28 -16.15 4.03 5.66
CA GLY A 28 -16.17 4.86 6.85
C GLY A 28 -14.86 5.57 7.07
N ASN A 29 -14.83 6.44 8.04
CA ASN A 29 -13.61 7.09 8.53
C ASN A 29 -13.31 6.54 9.93
N GLY A 30 -12.05 6.20 10.21
CA GLY A 30 -11.57 5.98 11.56
C GLY A 30 -11.52 7.29 12.34
N ASP A 31 -11.54 7.21 13.65
CA ASP A 31 -11.45 8.34 14.57
C ASP A 31 -10.13 8.39 15.36
N GLY A 32 -9.19 7.53 14.99
CA GLY A 32 -7.84 7.48 15.55
C GLY A 32 -6.79 8.19 14.69
N ASP A 33 -5.53 8.07 15.09
CA ASP A 33 -4.41 8.69 14.40
C ASP A 33 -4.05 7.96 13.11
N VAL A 34 -3.74 8.73 12.07
CA VAL A 34 -3.14 8.20 10.84
C VAL A 34 -1.68 7.77 11.11
N PRO A 35 -1.10 6.87 10.29
CA PRO A 35 0.29 6.46 10.46
C PRO A 35 1.29 7.61 10.33
N GLN A 36 2.45 7.46 10.93
CA GLN A 36 3.56 8.41 10.76
C GLN A 36 4.20 8.25 9.37
N THR A 37 4.86 9.32 8.91
CA THR A 37 5.62 9.31 7.65
C THR A 37 6.71 8.23 7.68
N ILE A 38 6.78 7.44 6.61
CA ILE A 38 7.76 6.36 6.45
C ILE A 38 9.18 6.91 6.44
N LYS A 39 10.08 6.18 7.09
CA LYS A 39 11.51 6.47 7.15
C LYS A 39 12.32 5.36 6.46
N GLY A 40 13.55 5.68 6.07
CA GLY A 40 14.50 4.71 5.59
C GLY A 40 14.14 4.05 4.26
N LEU A 41 13.38 4.74 3.38
CA LEU A 41 13.13 4.26 2.04
C LEU A 41 14.45 4.08 1.29
N THR A 42 14.70 2.86 0.80
CA THR A 42 15.83 2.53 -0.06
C THR A 42 15.34 1.84 -1.33
N VAL A 43 16.01 2.13 -2.42
CA VAL A 43 15.75 1.51 -3.73
C VAL A 43 17.08 0.97 -4.26
N LYS A 44 17.17 -0.34 -4.44
CA LYS A 44 18.36 -1.01 -4.97
C LYS A 44 18.01 -1.62 -6.32
N ARG A 45 18.45 -0.97 -7.41
CA ARG A 45 18.32 -1.48 -8.77
C ARG A 45 19.32 -2.61 -8.99
N ASP A 46 18.87 -3.71 -9.60
CA ASP A 46 19.79 -4.78 -9.98
C ASP A 46 20.75 -4.29 -11.09
N LYS A 47 22.05 -4.54 -10.90
CA LYS A 47 23.09 -4.10 -11.85
C LYS A 47 23.16 -4.97 -13.12
N LYS A 48 22.72 -6.24 -13.03
CA LYS A 48 22.74 -7.18 -14.16
C LYS A 48 21.44 -7.10 -14.97
N ASP A 49 20.33 -6.88 -14.30
CA ASP A 49 19.03 -6.72 -14.95
C ASP A 49 18.27 -5.54 -14.32
N ARG A 50 18.41 -4.38 -14.92
CA ARG A 50 17.79 -3.13 -14.43
C ARG A 50 16.24 -3.12 -14.46
N ARG A 51 15.59 -4.17 -14.97
CA ARG A 51 14.14 -4.35 -14.82
C ARG A 51 13.76 -4.71 -13.38
N ASN A 52 14.73 -5.18 -12.59
CA ASN A 52 14.54 -5.58 -11.20
C ASN A 52 15.02 -4.49 -10.22
N ALA A 53 14.28 -4.30 -9.15
CA ALA A 53 14.64 -3.42 -8.05
C ALA A 53 14.06 -3.93 -6.74
N LEU A 54 14.87 -3.96 -5.69
CA LEU A 54 14.41 -4.18 -4.33
C LEU A 54 14.14 -2.83 -3.68
N ILE A 55 12.90 -2.63 -3.24
CA ILE A 55 12.46 -1.45 -2.51
C ILE A 55 12.19 -1.87 -1.08
N SER A 56 12.77 -1.17 -0.11
CA SER A 56 12.57 -1.45 1.32
C SER A 56 12.49 -0.18 2.14
N TRP A 57 11.82 -0.25 3.30
CA TRP A 57 11.63 0.87 4.22
C TRP A 57 11.52 0.38 5.67
N GLN A 58 11.59 1.30 6.62
CA GLN A 58 11.39 0.98 8.02
C GLN A 58 9.90 0.75 8.32
N PRO A 59 9.55 -0.27 9.14
CA PRO A 59 8.18 -0.51 9.52
C PRO A 59 7.60 0.67 10.33
N GLU A 60 6.33 0.95 10.13
CA GLU A 60 5.54 1.87 10.93
C GLU A 60 4.56 1.06 11.79
N ALA A 61 4.60 1.26 13.12
CA ALA A 61 3.96 0.38 14.09
C ALA A 61 2.42 0.31 13.97
N SER A 62 1.78 1.41 13.54
CA SER A 62 0.33 1.49 13.40
C SER A 62 -0.16 1.09 11.99
N ALA A 63 0.75 0.80 11.06
CA ALA A 63 0.40 0.48 9.69
C ALA A 63 0.06 -1.01 9.52
N TYR A 64 -1.01 -1.30 8.78
CA TYR A 64 -1.28 -2.64 8.28
C TYR A 64 -0.80 -2.85 6.84
N GLY A 65 -0.51 -1.77 6.13
CA GLY A 65 -0.08 -1.80 4.74
C GLY A 65 0.59 -0.52 4.27
N TYR A 66 1.08 -0.55 3.04
CA TYR A 66 1.83 0.54 2.43
C TYR A 66 1.47 0.68 0.96
N ASN A 67 1.41 1.91 0.47
CA ASN A 67 1.36 2.19 -0.96
C ASN A 67 2.74 2.67 -1.42
N ILE A 68 3.27 2.01 -2.44
CA ILE A 68 4.47 2.42 -3.15
C ILE A 68 4.03 3.15 -4.41
N TYR A 69 4.38 4.42 -4.54
CA TYR A 69 4.16 5.19 -5.76
C TYR A 69 5.46 5.31 -6.54
N TYR A 70 5.37 5.20 -7.86
CA TYR A 70 6.54 5.32 -8.72
C TYR A 70 6.21 5.92 -10.09
N GLY A 71 7.23 6.49 -10.72
CA GLY A 71 7.15 7.10 -12.03
C GLY A 71 8.50 7.57 -12.53
N THR A 72 8.54 8.11 -13.73
CA THR A 72 9.77 8.49 -14.44
C THR A 72 10.21 9.94 -14.19
N ALA A 73 9.44 10.70 -13.44
CA ALA A 73 9.80 12.06 -13.04
C ALA A 73 9.32 12.34 -11.61
N GLU A 74 10.05 13.18 -10.89
CA GLU A 74 9.62 13.68 -9.59
C GLU A 74 8.30 14.44 -9.71
N GLY A 75 7.34 14.15 -8.83
CA GLY A 75 5.99 14.72 -8.88
C GLY A 75 5.06 14.10 -9.94
N LYS A 76 5.54 13.13 -10.74
CA LYS A 76 4.75 12.39 -11.75
C LYS A 76 4.78 10.87 -11.48
N MET A 77 4.49 10.50 -10.25
CA MET A 77 4.44 9.10 -9.82
C MET A 77 3.00 8.58 -9.92
N TYR A 78 2.58 8.24 -11.13
CA TYR A 78 1.19 7.86 -11.43
C TYR A 78 0.90 6.37 -11.25
N ASN A 79 1.93 5.57 -11.00
CA ASN A 79 1.76 4.15 -10.74
C ASN A 79 1.78 3.89 -9.24
N ALA A 80 0.97 2.93 -8.79
CA ALA A 80 0.89 2.56 -7.38
C ALA A 80 0.81 1.05 -7.20
N ILE A 81 1.45 0.56 -6.14
CA ILE A 81 1.36 -0.82 -5.67
C ILE A 81 1.05 -0.79 -4.18
N THR A 82 0.05 -1.55 -3.75
CA THR A 82 -0.26 -1.74 -2.34
C THR A 82 0.34 -3.06 -1.86
N VAL A 83 1.08 -3.00 -0.77
CA VAL A 83 1.63 -4.17 -0.07
C VAL A 83 1.10 -4.24 1.36
N LEU A 84 0.80 -5.44 1.83
CA LEU A 84 0.23 -5.67 3.15
C LEU A 84 1.17 -6.55 3.98
N GLY A 85 1.41 -6.17 5.23
CA GLY A 85 2.16 -6.98 6.19
C GLY A 85 3.64 -7.18 5.89
N GLN A 86 4.23 -6.39 4.98
CA GLN A 86 5.66 -6.46 4.65
C GLN A 86 6.24 -5.06 4.41
N THR A 87 7.54 -4.92 4.54
CA THR A 87 8.28 -3.67 4.44
C THR A 87 9.31 -3.66 3.31
N GLU A 88 9.13 -4.57 2.36
CA GLU A 88 9.93 -4.64 1.15
C GLU A 88 9.09 -5.12 -0.03
N TYR A 89 9.53 -4.80 -1.24
CA TYR A 89 8.90 -5.23 -2.48
C TYR A 89 9.94 -5.48 -3.56
N ASP A 90 9.89 -6.68 -4.17
CA ASP A 90 10.75 -7.07 -5.29
C ASP A 90 10.07 -6.71 -6.62
N PHE A 91 10.53 -5.63 -7.21
CA PHE A 91 10.06 -5.13 -8.50
C PHE A 91 10.75 -5.89 -9.63
N ARG A 92 9.99 -6.35 -10.65
CA ARG A 92 10.51 -7.13 -11.78
C ARG A 92 10.06 -6.65 -13.16
N GLY A 93 9.47 -5.48 -13.26
CA GLY A 93 8.85 -4.99 -14.48
C GLY A 93 9.16 -3.52 -14.81
N LEU A 94 10.29 -2.99 -14.32
CA LEU A 94 10.73 -1.66 -14.68
C LEU A 94 11.36 -1.66 -16.08
N ASP A 95 11.34 -0.52 -16.75
CA ASP A 95 12.10 -0.31 -17.99
C ASP A 95 13.59 -0.23 -17.64
N ALA A 96 14.43 -1.04 -18.31
CA ALA A 96 15.86 -1.12 -18.03
C ALA A 96 16.61 0.19 -18.28
N ASP A 97 16.18 0.96 -19.29
CA ASP A 97 16.86 2.16 -19.77
C ASP A 97 16.33 3.45 -19.12
N THR A 98 15.35 3.31 -18.19
CA THR A 98 14.69 4.44 -17.55
C THR A 98 14.98 4.48 -16.07
N ASP A 99 15.31 5.65 -15.53
CA ASP A 99 15.39 5.90 -14.10
C ASP A 99 13.97 6.16 -13.54
N TYR A 100 13.75 5.70 -12.32
CA TYR A 100 12.47 5.86 -11.64
C TYR A 100 12.61 6.59 -10.31
N TYR A 101 11.55 7.27 -9.94
CA TYR A 101 11.35 7.91 -8.66
C TYR A 101 10.33 7.11 -7.86
N PHE A 102 10.59 6.95 -6.57
CA PHE A 102 9.74 6.17 -5.65
C PHE A 102 9.43 6.98 -4.39
N THR A 103 8.23 6.81 -3.88
CA THR A 103 7.82 7.26 -2.55
C THR A 103 6.85 6.27 -1.95
N VAL A 104 6.74 6.26 -0.64
CA VAL A 104 5.90 5.32 0.11
C VAL A 104 5.05 6.07 1.13
N GLU A 105 3.81 5.66 1.30
CA GLU A 105 2.95 6.03 2.42
C GLU A 105 2.49 4.79 3.18
N ALA A 106 2.23 4.95 4.46
CA ALA A 106 1.65 3.92 5.31
C ALA A 106 0.13 4.06 5.39
N LEU A 107 -0.55 2.95 5.61
CA LEU A 107 -2.01 2.84 5.70
C LEU A 107 -2.42 2.22 7.02
N ASN A 108 -3.45 2.79 7.65
CA ASN A 108 -4.22 2.13 8.70
C ASN A 108 -5.73 2.42 8.53
N GLU A 109 -6.55 1.96 9.46
CA GLU A 109 -8.01 2.16 9.45
C GLU A 109 -8.44 3.63 9.55
N ASN A 110 -7.54 4.51 10.01
CA ASN A 110 -7.83 5.94 10.18
C ASN A 110 -7.42 6.77 8.96
N GLY A 111 -6.57 6.20 8.08
CA GLY A 111 -6.16 6.89 6.86
C GLY A 111 -4.74 6.56 6.40
N ARG A 112 -4.14 7.53 5.74
CA ARG A 112 -2.82 7.43 5.11
C ARG A 112 -1.86 8.41 5.73
N SER A 113 -0.59 8.00 5.87
CA SER A 113 0.49 8.91 6.26
C SER A 113 0.77 9.95 5.17
N PRO A 114 1.46 11.04 5.48
CA PRO A 114 2.13 11.81 4.43
C PRO A 114 3.11 10.93 3.63
N LEU A 115 3.33 11.28 2.36
CA LEU A 115 4.35 10.63 1.55
C LEU A 115 5.75 10.86 2.13
N CYS A 116 6.60 9.84 2.09
CA CYS A 116 7.99 10.01 2.49
C CYS A 116 8.80 10.76 1.41
N LYS A 117 10.04 11.12 1.73
CA LYS A 117 10.94 11.74 0.77
C LYS A 117 11.14 10.83 -0.45
N THR A 118 10.96 11.40 -1.63
CA THR A 118 11.19 10.71 -2.91
C THR A 118 12.64 10.24 -3.04
N THR A 119 12.81 9.02 -3.51
CA THR A 119 14.12 8.42 -3.80
C THR A 119 14.19 8.09 -5.28
N LYS A 120 15.25 8.55 -5.95
CA LYS A 120 15.60 8.20 -7.34
C LYS A 120 16.58 7.02 -7.33
N ASN A 121 16.45 6.13 -8.31
CA ASN A 121 17.41 5.05 -8.54
C ASN A 121 18.21 5.26 -9.81
#